data_951ca52f946e0f32af2409f48f16148d
#
_entry.id   951ca52f946e0f32af2409f48f16148d
#
_cell.length_a   1.000
_cell.length_b   1.000
_cell.length_c   1.000
_cell.angle_alpha   90.00
_cell.angle_beta   90.00
_cell.angle_gamma   90.00
#
_symmetry.space_group_name_H-M   'P 1'
#
loop_
_entity.id
_entity.type
_entity.pdbx_description
1 polymer ?
#
loop_
_entity_poly.entity_id
_entity_poly.type
_entity_poly.pdbx_seq_one_letter_code
_entity_poly.pdbx_strand_id
1 'polypeptide(L)'
;MAPVADPWQRLETACVAHLTALLDRTDYSQVVIRVRPGDAAAVADELVALRDRYEKRFVRLIAELPLSRPVRRSDLRLLLMGALNWSQTWYRDDGRSSPAQMARRFVGLLRAGLDGG
;
A
#
# COMPACT_ATOMS: atom_id res chain seq x y z
N MET A 1 13.68 1.85 -20.99
CA MET A 1 13.03 2.92 -20.25
C MET A 1 13.84 3.27 -19.03
N ALA A 2 14.05 4.54 -18.80
CA ALA A 2 14.79 4.99 -17.61
C ALA A 2 14.02 4.61 -16.34
N PRO A 3 14.71 4.17 -15.29
CA PRO A 3 14.05 3.92 -14.01
C PRO A 3 13.47 5.21 -13.45
N VAL A 4 12.39 5.07 -12.69
CA VAL A 4 11.79 6.21 -12.00
C VAL A 4 12.76 6.69 -10.93
N ALA A 5 13.28 7.90 -11.09
CA ALA A 5 14.28 8.47 -10.19
C ALA A 5 13.67 9.12 -8.95
N ASP A 6 12.44 9.63 -9.04
CA ASP A 6 11.78 10.31 -7.94
C ASP A 6 11.31 9.30 -6.88
N PRO A 7 11.83 9.37 -5.64
CA PRO A 7 11.42 8.44 -4.58
C PRO A 7 9.94 8.51 -4.25
N TRP A 8 9.32 9.70 -4.29
CA TRP A 8 7.90 9.85 -4.06
C TRP A 8 7.07 9.18 -5.15
N GLN A 9 7.54 9.26 -6.40
CA GLN A 9 6.83 8.62 -7.50
C GLN A 9 6.95 7.11 -7.45
N ARG A 10 8.09 6.57 -6.99
CA ARG A 10 8.23 5.13 -6.75
C ARG A 10 7.26 4.65 -5.69
N LEU A 11 7.11 5.42 -4.60
CA LEU A 11 6.15 5.10 -3.55
C LEU A 11 4.73 5.14 -4.10
N GLU A 12 4.39 6.15 -4.87
CA GLU A 12 3.07 6.29 -5.49
C GLU A 12 2.75 5.06 -6.37
N THR A 13 3.68 4.65 -7.20
CA THR A 13 3.51 3.48 -8.07
C THR A 13 3.22 2.22 -7.26
N ALA A 14 3.94 2.01 -6.17
CA ALA A 14 3.72 0.87 -5.28
C ALA A 14 2.35 0.93 -4.61
N CYS A 15 1.91 2.11 -4.19
CA CYS A 15 0.60 2.30 -3.58
C CYS A 15 -0.53 2.05 -4.57
N VAL A 16 -0.37 2.51 -5.82
CA VAL A 16 -1.35 2.23 -6.88
C VAL A 16 -1.49 0.73 -7.09
N ALA A 17 -0.38 0.03 -7.20
CA ALA A 17 -0.39 -1.43 -7.38
C ALA A 17 -1.04 -2.14 -6.19
N HIS A 18 -0.72 -1.70 -4.98
CA HIS A 18 -1.26 -2.28 -3.76
C HIS A 18 -2.78 -2.11 -3.66
N LEU A 19 -3.29 -0.88 -3.86
CA LEU A 19 -4.73 -0.62 -3.80
C LEU A 19 -5.49 -1.29 -4.93
N THR A 20 -4.93 -1.31 -6.13
CA THR A 20 -5.56 -1.98 -7.26
C THR A 20 -5.74 -3.47 -6.96
N ALA A 21 -4.71 -4.13 -6.43
CA ALA A 21 -4.79 -5.53 -6.06
C ALA A 21 -5.77 -5.77 -4.90
N LEU A 22 -5.74 -4.89 -3.90
CA LEU A 22 -6.57 -5.04 -2.70
C LEU A 22 -8.06 -4.86 -3.01
N LEU A 23 -8.41 -3.87 -3.83
CA LEU A 23 -9.80 -3.47 -4.06
C LEU A 23 -10.43 -4.13 -5.28
N ASP A 24 -9.63 -4.75 -6.14
CA ASP A 24 -10.11 -5.38 -7.36
C ASP A 24 -10.59 -6.83 -7.14
N ARG A 25 -10.69 -7.27 -5.90
CA ARG A 25 -11.11 -8.62 -5.54
C ARG A 25 -10.32 -9.69 -6.31
N THR A 26 -9.02 -9.48 -6.41
CA THR A 26 -8.11 -10.40 -7.05
C THR A 26 -7.87 -11.64 -6.19
N ASP A 27 -6.96 -12.50 -6.62
CA ASP A 27 -6.65 -13.78 -5.97
C ASP A 27 -6.48 -13.67 -4.46
N TYR A 28 -5.89 -12.57 -3.96
CA TYR A 28 -5.70 -12.37 -2.52
C TYR A 28 -7.03 -12.37 -1.77
N SER A 29 -8.00 -11.55 -2.24
CA SER A 29 -9.32 -11.47 -1.62
C SER A 29 -10.07 -12.79 -1.75
N GLN A 30 -9.95 -13.44 -2.89
CA GLN A 30 -10.59 -14.73 -3.12
C GLN A 30 -10.02 -15.82 -2.22
N VAL A 31 -8.71 -15.83 -2.01
CA VAL A 31 -8.06 -16.78 -1.10
C VAL A 31 -8.58 -16.59 0.33
N VAL A 32 -8.66 -15.34 0.80
CA VAL A 32 -9.14 -15.04 2.14
C VAL A 32 -10.60 -15.50 2.32
N ILE A 33 -11.46 -15.26 1.31
CA ILE A 33 -12.87 -15.62 1.37
C ILE A 33 -13.08 -17.14 1.32
N ARG A 34 -12.21 -17.86 0.61
CA ARG A 34 -12.36 -19.30 0.36
C ARG A 34 -11.65 -20.20 1.37
N VAL A 35 -10.98 -19.63 2.35
CA VAL A 35 -10.25 -20.43 3.34
C VAL A 35 -11.23 -21.29 4.13
N ARG A 36 -10.97 -22.60 4.13
CA ARG A 36 -11.70 -23.55 4.96
C ARG A 36 -10.96 -23.75 6.29
N PRO A 37 -11.65 -24.10 7.37
CA PRO A 37 -10.99 -24.30 8.66
C PRO A 37 -9.79 -25.25 8.63
N GLY A 38 -9.83 -26.28 7.78
CA GLY A 38 -8.72 -27.24 7.66
C GLY A 38 -7.49 -26.68 6.94
N ASP A 39 -7.67 -25.62 6.15
CA ASP A 39 -6.60 -25.02 5.35
C ASP A 39 -6.03 -23.76 6.03
N ALA A 40 -6.61 -23.34 7.13
CA ALA A 40 -6.35 -22.04 7.74
C ALA A 40 -4.88 -21.84 8.12
N ALA A 41 -4.20 -22.87 8.63
CA ALA A 41 -2.82 -22.73 9.06
C ALA A 41 -1.87 -22.48 7.90
N ALA A 42 -1.96 -23.28 6.83
CA ALA A 42 -1.10 -23.13 5.66
C ALA A 42 -1.35 -21.79 4.96
N VAL A 43 -2.62 -21.40 4.80
CA VAL A 43 -2.99 -20.14 4.16
C VAL A 43 -2.54 -18.95 5.03
N ALA A 44 -2.65 -19.07 6.36
CA ALA A 44 -2.21 -18.03 7.27
C ALA A 44 -0.70 -17.79 7.13
N ASP A 45 0.11 -18.84 7.01
CA ASP A 45 1.55 -18.74 6.82
C ASP A 45 1.87 -18.05 5.49
N GLU A 46 1.18 -18.41 4.41
CA GLU A 46 1.36 -17.78 3.11
C GLU A 46 0.99 -16.29 3.15
N LEU A 47 -0.11 -15.94 3.82
CA LEU A 47 -0.55 -14.55 3.95
C LEU A 47 0.44 -13.72 4.77
N VAL A 48 0.99 -14.29 5.84
CA VAL A 48 2.01 -13.63 6.66
C VAL A 48 3.26 -13.38 5.82
N ALA A 49 3.73 -14.39 5.08
CA ALA A 49 4.90 -14.25 4.23
C ALA A 49 4.70 -13.19 3.15
N LEU A 50 3.51 -13.15 2.55
CA LEU A 50 3.16 -12.16 1.53
C LEU A 50 3.13 -10.75 2.14
N ARG A 51 2.50 -10.60 3.30
CA ARG A 51 2.46 -9.33 4.02
C ARG A 51 3.85 -8.85 4.39
N ASP A 52 4.71 -9.74 4.85
CA ASP A 52 6.09 -9.40 5.24
C ASP A 52 6.88 -8.89 4.04
N ARG A 53 6.70 -9.50 2.86
CA ARG A 53 7.35 -9.03 1.63
C ARG A 53 6.86 -7.63 1.24
N TYR A 54 5.57 -7.38 1.36
CA TYR A 54 5.01 -6.06 1.11
C TYR A 54 5.54 -5.03 2.10
N GLU A 55 5.58 -5.36 3.37
CA GLU A 55 6.09 -4.46 4.40
C GLU A 55 7.54 -4.08 4.15
N LYS A 56 8.40 -5.05 3.83
CA LYS A 56 9.81 -4.79 3.53
C LYS A 56 9.97 -3.87 2.33
N ARG A 57 9.14 -4.04 1.31
CA ARG A 57 9.15 -3.17 0.13
C ARG A 57 8.81 -1.73 0.51
N PHE A 58 7.76 -1.54 1.29
CA PHE A 58 7.35 -0.21 1.72
C PHE A 58 8.35 0.41 2.69
N VAL A 59 8.95 -0.37 3.57
CA VAL A 59 10.04 0.11 4.44
C VAL A 59 11.16 0.73 3.60
N ARG A 60 11.58 0.04 2.55
CA ARG A 60 12.65 0.55 1.67
C ARG A 60 12.23 1.78 0.90
N LEU A 61 11.01 1.79 0.35
CA LEU A 61 10.51 2.94 -0.41
C LEU A 61 10.43 4.18 0.48
N ILE A 62 9.96 4.03 1.71
CA ILE A 62 9.84 5.15 2.64
C ILE A 62 11.21 5.59 3.15
N ALA A 63 12.15 4.66 3.32
CA ALA A 63 13.52 5.01 3.72
C ALA A 63 14.22 5.95 2.73
N GLU A 64 13.84 5.87 1.45
CA GLU A 64 14.45 6.67 0.40
C GLU A 64 13.81 8.06 0.22
N LEU A 65 12.71 8.34 0.90
CA LEU A 65 12.01 9.62 0.74
C LEU A 65 12.82 10.78 1.32
N PRO A 66 12.96 11.89 0.55
CA PRO A 66 13.51 13.12 1.11
C PRO A 66 12.41 13.81 1.93
N LEU A 67 12.60 13.91 3.24
CA LEU A 67 11.62 14.49 4.14
C LEU A 67 12.07 15.86 4.64
N SER A 68 11.16 16.83 4.60
CA SER A 68 11.41 18.20 5.05
C SER A 68 11.35 18.36 6.57
N ARG A 69 10.83 17.36 7.26
CA ARG A 69 10.63 17.38 8.72
C ARG A 69 11.17 16.11 9.36
N PRO A 70 11.59 16.15 10.61
CA PRO A 70 12.04 14.96 11.33
C PRO A 70 10.83 14.11 11.73
N VAL A 71 10.40 13.24 10.82
CA VAL A 71 9.29 12.33 11.02
C VAL A 71 9.85 10.92 11.19
N ARG A 72 9.29 10.17 12.13
CA ARG A 72 9.66 8.75 12.27
C ARG A 72 9.11 7.99 11.08
N ARG A 73 10.01 7.38 10.32
CA ARG A 73 9.64 6.66 9.09
C ARG A 73 8.72 5.47 9.36
N SER A 74 8.87 4.82 10.52
CA SER A 74 7.97 3.75 10.93
C SER A 74 6.54 4.26 11.13
N ASP A 75 6.38 5.46 11.71
CA ASP A 75 5.05 6.06 11.88
C ASP A 75 4.44 6.41 10.52
N LEU A 76 5.24 6.96 9.62
CA LEU A 76 4.79 7.30 8.28
C LEU A 76 4.31 6.05 7.53
N ARG A 77 5.07 4.96 7.63
CA ARG A 77 4.70 3.69 7.04
C ARG A 77 3.40 3.14 7.60
N LEU A 78 3.28 3.15 8.93
CA LEU A 78 2.06 2.65 9.60
C LEU A 78 0.84 3.48 9.22
N LEU A 79 1.00 4.80 9.16
CA LEU A 79 -0.09 5.69 8.76
C LEU A 79 -0.53 5.41 7.33
N LEU A 80 0.43 5.33 6.41
CA LEU A 80 0.12 5.09 4.99
C LEU A 80 -0.50 3.72 4.78
N MET A 81 0.12 2.67 5.31
CA MET A 81 -0.38 1.30 5.14
C MET A 81 -1.74 1.13 5.82
N GLY A 82 -1.94 1.78 6.96
CA GLY A 82 -3.24 1.78 7.63
C GLY A 82 -4.32 2.40 6.76
N ALA A 83 -4.04 3.56 6.16
CA ALA A 83 -4.98 4.22 5.26
C ALA A 83 -5.29 3.37 4.03
N LEU A 84 -4.27 2.79 3.40
CA LEU A 84 -4.46 1.95 2.22
C LEU A 84 -5.28 0.70 2.54
N ASN A 85 -4.96 0.01 3.62
CA ASN A 85 -5.63 -1.24 3.97
C ASN A 85 -7.05 -1.01 4.49
N TRP A 86 -7.29 0.10 5.19
CA TRP A 86 -8.62 0.45 5.69
C TRP A 86 -9.58 0.81 4.57
N SER A 87 -9.07 1.17 3.39
CA SER A 87 -9.89 1.57 2.24
C SER A 87 -10.89 0.50 1.82
N GLN A 88 -10.61 -0.78 2.03
CA GLN A 88 -11.56 -1.85 1.70
C GLN A 88 -12.84 -1.79 2.52
N THR A 89 -12.85 -1.07 3.64
CA THR A 89 -14.01 -0.89 4.50
C THR A 89 -15.04 0.08 3.90
N TRP A 90 -14.56 1.11 3.21
CA TRP A 90 -15.43 2.18 2.69
C TRP A 90 -15.41 2.32 1.17
N TYR A 91 -14.55 1.59 0.47
CA TYR A 91 -14.49 1.69 -0.99
C TYR A 91 -15.72 1.07 -1.66
N ARG A 92 -16.20 1.73 -2.72
CA ARG A 92 -17.30 1.25 -3.54
C ARG A 92 -16.91 1.28 -5.02
N ASP A 93 -17.21 0.20 -5.75
CA ASP A 93 -16.91 0.08 -7.18
C ASP A 93 -17.59 1.16 -8.02
N ASP A 94 -18.78 1.61 -7.58
CA ASP A 94 -19.54 2.66 -8.23
C ASP A 94 -19.13 4.06 -7.77
N GLY A 95 -18.09 4.16 -6.98
CA GLY A 95 -17.55 5.41 -6.48
C GLY A 95 -16.89 6.25 -7.57
N ARG A 96 -16.64 7.52 -7.24
CA ARG A 96 -16.07 8.49 -8.17
C ARG A 96 -14.58 8.34 -8.36
N SER A 97 -13.91 7.53 -7.55
CA SER A 97 -12.47 7.38 -7.57
C SER A 97 -12.09 5.94 -7.80
N SER A 98 -11.16 5.72 -8.72
CA SER A 98 -10.54 4.40 -8.89
C SER A 98 -9.52 4.17 -7.78
N PRO A 99 -9.11 2.91 -7.52
CA PRO A 99 -8.03 2.62 -6.58
C PRO A 99 -6.75 3.40 -6.90
N ALA A 100 -6.40 3.51 -8.18
CA ALA A 100 -5.21 4.26 -8.61
C ALA A 100 -5.31 5.74 -8.24
N GLN A 101 -6.48 6.36 -8.49
CA GLN A 101 -6.70 7.77 -8.14
C GLN A 101 -6.59 8.00 -6.64
N MET A 102 -7.15 7.11 -5.83
CA MET A 102 -7.08 7.21 -4.38
C MET A 102 -5.65 7.10 -3.87
N ALA A 103 -4.89 6.14 -4.39
CA ALA A 103 -3.49 5.97 -4.01
C ALA A 103 -2.67 7.21 -4.33
N ARG A 104 -2.87 7.79 -5.51
CA ARG A 104 -2.16 9.01 -5.93
C ARG A 104 -2.50 10.19 -5.01
N ARG A 105 -3.77 10.34 -4.64
CA ARG A 105 -4.18 11.41 -3.73
C ARG A 105 -3.59 11.24 -2.34
N PHE A 106 -3.57 10.01 -1.82
CA PHE A 106 -3.02 9.75 -0.48
C PHE A 106 -1.54 10.07 -0.44
N VAL A 107 -0.78 9.59 -1.42
CA VAL A 107 0.65 9.90 -1.51
C VAL A 107 0.87 11.41 -1.75
N GLY A 108 0.04 12.02 -2.57
CA GLY A 108 0.10 13.48 -2.83
C GLY A 108 -0.09 14.31 -1.57
N LEU A 109 -1.01 13.90 -0.68
CA LEU A 109 -1.22 14.57 0.59
C LEU A 109 0.02 14.49 1.48
N LEU A 110 0.64 13.32 1.55
CA LEU A 110 1.87 13.13 2.33
C LEU A 110 3.02 13.94 1.73
N ARG A 111 3.18 13.89 0.43
CA ARG A 111 4.23 14.62 -0.27
C ARG A 111 4.10 16.12 -0.06
N ALA A 112 2.89 16.66 -0.15
CA ALA A 112 2.64 18.09 0.02
C ALA A 112 3.12 18.60 1.38
N GLY A 113 3.02 17.77 2.42
CA GLY A 113 3.43 18.16 3.76
C GLY A 113 4.87 17.79 4.13
N LEU A 114 5.48 16.85 3.45
CA LEU A 114 6.72 16.23 3.91
C LEU A 114 7.87 16.24 2.89
N ASP A 115 7.63 16.57 1.62
CA ASP A 115 8.68 16.48 0.60
C ASP A 115 9.78 17.51 0.88
N GLY A 116 11.00 17.01 1.06
CA GLY A 116 12.19 17.83 1.32
C GLY A 116 13.11 17.97 0.12
N GLY A 117 12.74 17.35 -1.01
CA GLY A 117 13.56 17.37 -2.22
C GLY A 117 13.04 18.28 -3.37
#